data_147f773e9b0a7045d8d97155315a4ce3
#
_entry.id   147f773e9b0a7045d8d97155315a4ce3
#
_cell.length_a   1.000
_cell.length_b   1.000
_cell.length_c   1.000
_cell.angle_alpha   90.00
_cell.angle_beta   90.00
_cell.angle_gamma   90.00
#
_symmetry.space_group_name_H-M   'P 1'
#
loop_
_entity.id
_entity.type
_entity.pdbx_description
1 polymer ?
#
loop_
_entity_poly.entity_id
_entity_poly.type
_entity_poly.pdbx_seq_one_letter_code
_entity_poly.pdbx_strand_id
1 'polypeptide(L)'
;VHIHTTDVCVVGGGPAGLTLALGLARDGHQVLVLEQSPRFDRSFRGESLSPDGVWLLDRLGVLDTVTERGALTIRRLEIAEHGRVVMRTEFSGFLYARRYPMEIPQPTLLAALAEQGGTHPGFELRHGAKVTALTEDEGAVTGVRYRDADGAEHQVRAALVVAADGRYSRTRELSGLAFDKQPLDRDVVWLRVPRPDGWEEGSYRIRLHGSRHALLIPTYPDDIRVGFNIPRGGLRELRKSGIGQLHARLDELAPELGATLRQSVTDWSGTTVLDIFTVATPEWSRPGLVLIGDAAHTLTPILGQGVNHALIDGHTLAALLDRPLHATGKRRAELLRTAALRFQAEREPAVRISRGLQLRQERAFTFGNPVAVTARSALYRALHASRFLQRRMLCTAYFQLQPPLPSRSPAPTEPVAAQRSEPVR
;
A
#
# COMPACT_ATOMS: atom_id res chain seq x y z
N VAL A 1 -27.12 17.79 19.33
CA VAL A 1 -26.05 17.02 18.70
C VAL A 1 -25.10 16.56 19.79
N HIS A 2 -24.97 15.25 19.98
CA HIS A 2 -24.01 14.71 20.95
C HIS A 2 -22.60 14.89 20.38
N ILE A 3 -21.73 15.64 21.07
CA ILE A 3 -20.35 15.88 20.66
C ILE A 3 -19.47 14.82 21.32
N HIS A 4 -18.85 13.97 20.50
CA HIS A 4 -17.83 13.04 20.96
C HIS A 4 -16.47 13.76 21.07
N THR A 5 -15.72 13.51 22.16
CA THR A 5 -14.39 14.14 22.35
C THR A 5 -13.33 13.07 22.40
N THR A 6 -12.22 13.28 21.69
CA THR A 6 -11.07 12.36 21.64
C THR A 6 -9.76 13.16 21.56
N ASP A 7 -8.61 12.53 21.81
CA ASP A 7 -7.31 13.18 21.58
C ASP A 7 -7.03 13.33 20.09
N VAL A 8 -7.21 12.24 19.32
CA VAL A 8 -6.97 12.22 17.89
C VAL A 8 -8.17 11.62 17.15
N CYS A 9 -8.68 12.33 16.14
CA CYS A 9 -9.67 11.82 15.21
C CYS A 9 -8.99 11.46 13.88
N VAL A 10 -8.98 10.18 13.54
CA VAL A 10 -8.40 9.67 12.29
C VAL A 10 -9.51 9.47 11.28
N VAL A 11 -9.41 10.14 10.13
CA VAL A 11 -10.35 10.00 9.01
C VAL A 11 -9.80 8.99 8.01
N GLY A 12 -10.40 7.80 7.97
CA GLY A 12 -10.02 6.68 7.13
C GLY A 12 -9.37 5.52 7.89
N GLY A 13 -10.02 4.34 7.84
CA GLY A 13 -9.56 3.06 8.41
C GLY A 13 -8.66 2.25 7.45
N GLY A 14 -7.83 2.94 6.65
CA GLY A 14 -6.82 2.31 5.79
C GLY A 14 -5.53 1.97 6.55
N PRO A 15 -4.50 1.43 5.85
CA PRO A 15 -3.24 1.02 6.49
C PRO A 15 -2.60 2.15 7.32
N ALA A 16 -2.58 3.39 6.83
CA ALA A 16 -2.01 4.52 7.54
C ALA A 16 -2.78 4.86 8.82
N GLY A 17 -4.12 4.96 8.69
CA GLY A 17 -4.98 5.35 9.82
C GLY A 17 -5.01 4.33 10.93
N LEU A 18 -5.14 3.04 10.60
CA LEU A 18 -5.14 1.97 11.60
C LEU A 18 -3.79 1.79 12.27
N THR A 19 -2.69 1.93 11.52
CA THR A 19 -1.34 1.86 12.11
C THR A 19 -1.09 3.01 13.08
N LEU A 20 -1.50 4.23 12.72
CA LEU A 20 -1.44 5.39 13.61
C LEU A 20 -2.27 5.17 14.86
N ALA A 21 -3.53 4.76 14.68
CA ALA A 21 -4.47 4.58 15.78
C ALA A 21 -4.01 3.48 16.75
N LEU A 22 -3.51 2.35 16.23
CA LEU A 22 -2.90 1.28 17.04
C LEU A 22 -1.70 1.81 17.86
N GLY A 23 -0.79 2.57 17.22
CA GLY A 23 0.38 3.13 17.91
C GLY A 23 -0.02 4.05 19.06
N LEU A 24 -0.90 5.00 18.81
CA LEU A 24 -1.37 5.96 19.80
C LEU A 24 -2.17 5.30 20.94
N ALA A 25 -3.05 4.35 20.62
CA ALA A 25 -3.84 3.65 21.63
C ALA A 25 -2.96 2.78 22.53
N ARG A 26 -1.91 2.16 21.99
CA ARG A 26 -0.89 1.43 22.74
C ARG A 26 -0.15 2.34 23.73
N ASP A 27 0.08 3.60 23.34
CA ASP A 27 0.74 4.60 24.18
C ASP A 27 -0.25 5.30 25.15
N GLY A 28 -1.53 4.84 25.20
CA GLY A 28 -2.55 5.25 26.18
C GLY A 28 -3.42 6.44 25.78
N HIS A 29 -3.33 6.91 24.52
CA HIS A 29 -4.13 8.01 24.02
C HIS A 29 -5.52 7.57 23.53
N GLN A 30 -6.50 8.49 23.58
CA GLN A 30 -7.85 8.27 23.05
C GLN A 30 -7.86 8.57 21.53
N VAL A 31 -8.17 7.57 20.73
CA VAL A 31 -8.17 7.68 19.26
C VAL A 31 -9.47 7.14 18.67
N LEU A 32 -10.14 7.99 17.91
CA LEU A 32 -11.33 7.60 17.14
C LEU A 32 -10.98 7.52 15.66
N VAL A 33 -11.17 6.34 15.05
CA VAL A 33 -11.07 6.13 13.61
C VAL A 33 -12.45 6.14 12.99
N LEU A 34 -12.66 6.99 11.97
CA LEU A 34 -13.90 7.07 11.18
C LEU A 34 -13.65 6.47 9.80
N GLU A 35 -14.24 5.30 9.52
CA GLU A 35 -14.15 4.62 8.22
C GLU A 35 -15.51 4.66 7.50
N GLN A 36 -15.53 5.17 6.26
CA GLN A 36 -16.76 5.31 5.49
C GLN A 36 -17.35 3.98 5.02
N SER A 37 -16.50 2.96 4.82
CA SER A 37 -16.95 1.63 4.41
C SER A 37 -17.58 0.89 5.59
N PRO A 38 -18.67 0.14 5.38
CA PRO A 38 -19.32 -0.62 6.46
C PRO A 38 -18.48 -1.80 6.94
N ARG A 39 -17.48 -2.23 6.14
CA ARG A 39 -16.57 -3.35 6.44
C ARG A 39 -15.29 -3.24 5.61
N PHE A 40 -14.29 -4.04 5.96
CA PHE A 40 -13.05 -4.18 5.18
C PHE A 40 -13.23 -5.23 4.08
N ASP A 41 -13.72 -4.83 2.91
CA ASP A 41 -13.98 -5.73 1.77
C ASP A 41 -13.31 -5.31 0.46
N ARG A 42 -12.44 -4.29 0.51
CA ARG A 42 -11.74 -3.79 -0.67
C ARG A 42 -10.71 -4.82 -1.16
N SER A 43 -10.87 -5.28 -2.39
CA SER A 43 -9.93 -6.17 -3.07
C SER A 43 -9.04 -5.41 -4.07
N PHE A 44 -7.94 -6.04 -4.49
CA PHE A 44 -6.99 -5.55 -5.50
C PHE A 44 -6.21 -4.27 -5.16
N ARG A 45 -6.06 -3.92 -3.88
CA ARG A 45 -5.31 -2.73 -3.46
C ARG A 45 -4.43 -3.05 -2.26
N GLY A 46 -3.16 -2.57 -2.32
CA GLY A 46 -2.28 -2.54 -1.16
C GLY A 46 -2.03 -3.91 -0.50
N GLU A 47 -1.81 -4.95 -1.30
CA GLU A 47 -1.58 -6.32 -0.81
C GLU A 47 -0.09 -6.67 -0.71
N SER A 48 0.78 -5.99 -1.49
CA SER A 48 2.22 -6.29 -1.52
C SER A 48 2.97 -5.51 -0.46
N LEU A 49 3.41 -6.18 0.58
CA LEU A 49 4.24 -5.59 1.64
C LEU A 49 5.72 -5.80 1.34
N SER A 50 6.48 -4.71 1.41
CA SER A 50 7.94 -4.78 1.39
C SER A 50 8.48 -5.41 2.68
N PRO A 51 9.74 -5.84 2.69
CA PRO A 51 10.40 -6.30 3.91
C PRO A 51 10.28 -5.33 5.10
N ASP A 52 10.33 -4.02 4.85
CA ASP A 52 10.11 -3.01 5.90
C ASP A 52 8.67 -3.00 6.41
N GLY A 53 7.68 -3.17 5.52
CA GLY A 53 6.29 -3.32 5.92
C GLY A 53 6.07 -4.55 6.79
N VAL A 54 6.66 -5.68 6.42
CA VAL A 54 6.62 -6.94 7.20
C VAL A 54 7.30 -6.76 8.56
N TRP A 55 8.47 -6.11 8.58
CA TRP A 55 9.18 -5.82 9.82
C TRP A 55 8.36 -4.92 10.76
N LEU A 56 7.64 -3.96 10.21
CA LEU A 56 6.76 -3.09 10.99
C LEU A 56 5.57 -3.84 11.57
N LEU A 57 4.92 -4.73 10.79
CA LEU A 57 3.83 -5.58 11.30
C LEU A 57 4.30 -6.48 12.45
N ASP A 58 5.53 -7.01 12.37
CA ASP A 58 6.14 -7.78 13.44
C ASP A 58 6.26 -6.96 14.74
N ARG A 59 6.77 -5.73 14.64
CA ARG A 59 6.90 -4.82 15.78
C ARG A 59 5.56 -4.33 16.36
N LEU A 60 4.53 -4.30 15.55
CA LEU A 60 3.16 -3.97 15.95
C LEU A 60 2.42 -5.17 16.56
N GLY A 61 3.01 -6.36 16.55
CA GLY A 61 2.38 -7.58 17.05
C GLY A 61 1.26 -8.12 16.16
N VAL A 62 1.28 -7.77 14.86
CA VAL A 62 0.21 -8.09 13.88
C VAL A 62 0.64 -9.20 12.91
N LEU A 63 1.97 -9.45 12.78
CA LEU A 63 2.52 -10.33 11.75
C LEU A 63 2.02 -11.78 11.88
N ASP A 64 1.98 -12.34 13.08
CA ASP A 64 1.54 -13.71 13.30
C ASP A 64 0.06 -13.88 12.92
N THR A 65 -0.79 -12.94 13.33
CA THR A 65 -2.23 -12.93 13.00
C THR A 65 -2.47 -12.91 11.48
N VAL A 66 -1.76 -12.05 10.72
CA VAL A 66 -1.93 -12.02 9.26
C VAL A 66 -1.38 -13.26 8.58
N THR A 67 -0.31 -13.85 9.12
CA THR A 67 0.28 -15.09 8.60
C THR A 67 -0.67 -16.27 8.79
N GLU A 68 -1.27 -16.41 9.97
CA GLU A 68 -2.25 -17.45 10.29
C GLU A 68 -3.52 -17.34 9.44
N ARG A 69 -3.97 -16.10 9.15
CA ARG A 69 -5.18 -15.83 8.34
C ARG A 69 -4.96 -15.92 6.84
N GLY A 70 -3.73 -16.05 6.41
CA GLY A 70 -3.36 -16.25 5.02
C GLY A 70 -2.57 -15.11 4.42
N ALA A 71 -1.26 -15.35 4.33
CA ALA A 71 -0.30 -14.50 3.66
C ALA A 71 0.69 -15.36 2.88
N LEU A 72 1.23 -14.84 1.78
CA LEU A 72 2.23 -15.53 0.98
C LEU A 72 3.57 -14.82 1.07
N THR A 73 4.63 -15.59 1.34
CA THR A 73 6.01 -15.09 1.31
C THR A 73 6.53 -15.05 -0.12
N ILE A 74 7.04 -13.90 -0.54
CA ILE A 74 7.69 -13.74 -1.85
C ILE A 74 9.18 -14.01 -1.72
N ARG A 75 9.62 -15.10 -2.31
CA ARG A 75 11.03 -15.54 -2.28
C ARG A 75 11.83 -14.97 -3.44
N ARG A 76 11.16 -14.75 -4.58
CA ARG A 76 11.77 -14.36 -5.85
C ARG A 76 10.97 -13.30 -6.59
N LEU A 77 11.69 -12.38 -7.21
CA LEU A 77 11.17 -11.45 -8.22
C LEU A 77 11.85 -11.74 -9.56
N GLU A 78 11.07 -11.93 -10.62
CA GLU A 78 11.56 -12.17 -11.96
C GLU A 78 11.00 -11.15 -12.96
N ILE A 79 11.86 -10.60 -13.80
CA ILE A 79 11.47 -9.75 -14.94
C ILE A 79 11.87 -10.46 -16.23
N ALA A 80 10.91 -10.66 -17.13
CA ALA A 80 11.16 -11.18 -18.47
C ALA A 80 10.73 -10.17 -19.53
N GLU A 81 11.50 -10.06 -20.61
CA GLU A 81 11.23 -9.26 -21.79
C GLU A 81 11.11 -10.19 -22.98
N HIS A 82 9.98 -10.11 -23.74
CA HIS A 82 9.70 -11.02 -24.88
C HIS A 82 9.91 -12.50 -24.51
N GLY A 83 9.42 -12.93 -23.35
CA GLY A 83 9.56 -14.31 -22.85
C GLY A 83 10.93 -14.70 -22.32
N ARG A 84 11.95 -13.83 -22.42
CA ARG A 84 13.31 -14.11 -21.93
C ARG A 84 13.55 -13.42 -20.58
N VAL A 85 13.98 -14.17 -19.58
CA VAL A 85 14.35 -13.62 -18.27
C VAL A 85 15.54 -12.68 -18.42
N VAL A 86 15.35 -11.42 -18.03
CA VAL A 86 16.38 -10.36 -18.08
C VAL A 86 16.89 -9.99 -16.69
N MET A 87 16.09 -10.21 -15.64
CA MET A 87 16.50 -10.01 -14.25
C MET A 87 15.79 -11.00 -13.33
N ARG A 88 16.51 -11.53 -12.36
CA ARG A 88 15.98 -12.34 -11.27
C ARG A 88 16.62 -11.91 -9.96
N THR A 89 15.82 -11.78 -8.92
CA THR A 89 16.24 -11.44 -7.57
C THR A 89 15.78 -12.50 -6.60
N GLU A 90 16.70 -13.01 -5.80
CA GLU A 90 16.42 -13.89 -4.66
C GLU A 90 16.51 -13.08 -3.37
N PHE A 91 15.41 -13.02 -2.62
CA PHE A 91 15.38 -12.26 -1.36
C PHE A 91 16.17 -12.94 -0.23
N SER A 92 16.44 -14.24 -0.33
CA SER A 92 17.31 -14.98 0.61
C SER A 92 18.70 -14.36 0.79
N GLY A 93 19.21 -13.67 -0.24
CA GLY A 93 20.52 -13.03 -0.22
C GLY A 93 20.60 -11.73 0.60
N PHE A 94 19.52 -11.19 1.12
CA PHE A 94 19.50 -9.92 1.88
C PHE A 94 19.72 -10.19 3.38
N LEU A 95 20.60 -9.41 4.01
CA LEU A 95 20.96 -9.56 5.43
C LEU A 95 20.11 -8.64 6.31
N TYR A 96 18.83 -8.97 6.44
CA TYR A 96 17.85 -8.25 7.27
C TYR A 96 17.00 -9.25 8.05
N ALA A 97 16.47 -8.83 9.20
CA ALA A 97 15.64 -9.68 10.06
C ALA A 97 14.39 -10.17 9.32
N ARG A 98 13.69 -9.28 8.65
CA ARG A 98 12.56 -9.58 7.77
C ARG A 98 12.99 -9.24 6.34
N ARG A 99 13.48 -10.23 5.59
CA ARG A 99 14.06 -10.02 4.24
C ARG A 99 13.11 -10.32 3.10
N TYR A 100 12.03 -11.04 3.37
CA TYR A 100 11.08 -11.43 2.35
C TYR A 100 9.90 -10.45 2.29
N PRO A 101 9.53 -9.95 1.10
CA PRO A 101 8.22 -9.34 0.90
C PRO A 101 7.11 -10.36 1.16
N MET A 102 5.91 -9.86 1.47
CA MET A 102 4.72 -10.70 1.63
C MET A 102 3.54 -10.13 0.84
N GLU A 103 2.71 -11.03 0.31
CA GLU A 103 1.40 -10.70 -0.23
C GLU A 103 0.36 -11.04 0.84
N ILE A 104 -0.35 -10.02 1.30
CA ILE A 104 -1.36 -10.11 2.35
C ILE A 104 -2.65 -9.50 1.81
N PRO A 105 -3.78 -10.23 1.73
CA PRO A 105 -5.05 -9.63 1.35
C PRO A 105 -5.36 -8.41 2.20
N GLN A 106 -5.69 -7.28 1.57
CA GLN A 106 -5.90 -6.03 2.31
C GLN A 106 -6.95 -6.15 3.41
N PRO A 107 -8.10 -6.85 3.22
CA PRO A 107 -9.05 -7.07 4.31
C PRO A 107 -8.43 -7.77 5.51
N THR A 108 -7.58 -8.76 5.30
CA THR A 108 -6.86 -9.49 6.36
C THR A 108 -5.93 -8.55 7.14
N LEU A 109 -5.17 -7.72 6.43
CA LEU A 109 -4.27 -6.73 7.04
C LEU A 109 -5.04 -5.72 7.90
N LEU A 110 -6.11 -5.14 7.34
CA LEU A 110 -6.89 -4.12 8.05
C LEU A 110 -7.63 -4.69 9.26
N ALA A 111 -8.22 -5.88 9.13
CA ALA A 111 -8.88 -6.56 10.24
C ALA A 111 -7.91 -6.86 11.38
N ALA A 112 -6.71 -7.36 11.07
CA ALA A 112 -5.69 -7.66 12.07
C ALA A 112 -5.17 -6.40 12.79
N LEU A 113 -4.96 -5.28 12.07
CA LEU A 113 -4.59 -4.00 12.66
C LEU A 113 -5.69 -3.46 13.58
N ALA A 114 -6.96 -3.53 13.14
CA ALA A 114 -8.10 -3.07 13.92
C ALA A 114 -8.32 -3.91 15.18
N GLU A 115 -8.18 -5.24 15.07
CA GLU A 115 -8.31 -6.16 16.19
C GLU A 115 -7.20 -5.92 17.23
N GLN A 116 -5.95 -5.80 16.80
CA GLN A 116 -4.84 -5.47 17.67
C GLN A 116 -5.05 -4.09 18.33
N GLY A 117 -5.56 -3.09 17.57
CA GLY A 117 -5.95 -1.80 18.12
C GLY A 117 -7.01 -1.94 19.22
N GLY A 118 -8.05 -2.72 18.97
CA GLY A 118 -9.16 -2.98 19.89
C GLY A 118 -8.77 -3.64 21.23
N THR A 119 -7.55 -4.18 21.34
CA THR A 119 -7.03 -4.66 22.64
C THR A 119 -6.65 -3.52 23.60
N HIS A 120 -6.59 -2.28 23.11
CA HIS A 120 -6.23 -1.09 23.88
C HIS A 120 -7.48 -0.25 24.19
N PRO A 121 -7.73 0.15 25.45
CA PRO A 121 -8.96 0.87 25.84
C PRO A 121 -9.16 2.22 25.14
N GLY A 122 -8.09 2.84 24.66
CA GLY A 122 -8.14 4.13 23.95
C GLY A 122 -8.50 4.03 22.47
N PHE A 123 -8.65 2.84 21.90
CA PHE A 123 -8.94 2.65 20.48
C PHE A 123 -10.44 2.50 20.23
N GLU A 124 -10.95 3.34 19.35
CA GLU A 124 -12.34 3.22 18.85
C GLU A 124 -12.36 3.29 17.31
N LEU A 125 -13.04 2.34 16.66
CA LEU A 125 -13.25 2.31 15.21
C LEU A 125 -14.76 2.34 14.90
N ARG A 126 -15.19 3.32 14.10
CA ARG A 126 -16.56 3.43 13.59
C ARG A 126 -16.58 3.20 12.10
N HIS A 127 -17.22 2.12 11.69
CA HIS A 127 -17.56 1.84 10.31
C HIS A 127 -18.82 2.60 9.85
N GLY A 128 -18.97 2.79 8.52
CA GLY A 128 -20.10 3.53 7.95
C GLY A 128 -20.08 5.04 8.26
N ALA A 129 -18.98 5.55 8.80
CA ALA A 129 -18.81 6.92 9.23
C ALA A 129 -18.16 7.79 8.15
N LYS A 130 -18.97 8.51 7.37
CA LYS A 130 -18.50 9.36 6.27
C LYS A 130 -18.29 10.80 6.73
N VAL A 131 -17.05 11.26 6.80
CA VAL A 131 -16.73 12.66 7.12
C VAL A 131 -17.23 13.58 6.01
N THR A 132 -17.98 14.63 6.41
CA THR A 132 -18.64 15.58 5.51
C THR A 132 -18.04 16.98 5.59
N ALA A 133 -17.50 17.36 6.76
CA ALA A 133 -16.90 18.68 6.98
C ALA A 133 -15.83 18.65 8.07
N LEU A 134 -14.90 19.59 8.01
CA LEU A 134 -14.03 19.96 9.12
C LEU A 134 -14.76 21.00 9.99
N THR A 135 -14.51 20.98 11.30
CA THR A 135 -14.90 22.06 12.21
C THR A 135 -13.67 22.87 12.59
N GLU A 136 -13.80 24.17 12.60
CA GLU A 136 -12.67 25.10 12.82
C GLU A 136 -13.02 26.13 13.90
N ASP A 137 -11.99 26.59 14.58
CA ASP A 137 -12.04 27.70 15.50
C ASP A 137 -10.74 28.50 15.37
N GLU A 138 -10.83 29.81 15.26
CA GLU A 138 -9.69 30.73 15.06
C GLU A 138 -8.69 30.27 13.97
N GLY A 139 -9.19 29.66 12.87
CA GLY A 139 -8.36 29.16 11.76
C GLY A 139 -7.66 27.83 12.01
N ALA A 140 -7.86 27.19 13.15
CA ALA A 140 -7.40 25.84 13.46
C ALA A 140 -8.53 24.81 13.33
N VAL A 141 -8.22 23.64 12.80
CA VAL A 141 -9.16 22.50 12.79
C VAL A 141 -9.29 21.98 14.21
N THR A 142 -10.54 21.86 14.68
CA THR A 142 -10.88 21.41 16.05
C THR A 142 -11.67 20.11 16.06
N GLY A 143 -11.96 19.54 14.88
CA GLY A 143 -12.69 18.30 14.76
C GLY A 143 -13.33 18.10 13.38
N VAL A 144 -14.30 17.21 13.33
CA VAL A 144 -15.01 16.86 12.10
C VAL A 144 -16.52 16.71 12.34
N ARG A 145 -17.30 16.87 11.27
CA ARG A 145 -18.68 16.35 11.20
C ARG A 145 -18.70 15.16 10.27
N TYR A 146 -19.43 14.13 10.66
CA TYR A 146 -19.60 12.94 9.83
C TYR A 146 -21.07 12.49 9.84
N ARG A 147 -21.42 11.70 8.83
CA ARG A 147 -22.72 11.04 8.71
C ARG A 147 -22.51 9.56 8.88
N ASP A 148 -23.31 8.92 9.72
CA ASP A 148 -23.27 7.47 9.92
C ASP A 148 -24.02 6.70 8.80
N ALA A 149 -24.10 5.38 8.94
CA ALA A 149 -24.78 4.52 7.97
C ALA A 149 -26.29 4.78 7.85
N ASP A 150 -26.93 5.27 8.93
CA ASP A 150 -28.35 5.61 8.97
C ASP A 150 -28.61 7.04 8.47
N GLY A 151 -27.56 7.78 8.13
CA GLY A 151 -27.63 9.16 7.63
C GLY A 151 -27.69 10.23 8.73
N ALA A 152 -27.58 9.83 10.01
CA ALA A 152 -27.57 10.78 11.12
C ALA A 152 -26.25 11.57 11.17
N GLU A 153 -26.33 12.85 11.51
CA GLU A 153 -25.15 13.72 11.62
C GLU A 153 -24.61 13.72 13.04
N HIS A 154 -23.30 13.58 13.12
CA HIS A 154 -22.51 13.55 14.35
C HIS A 154 -21.36 14.54 14.27
N GLN A 155 -20.88 14.98 15.44
CA GLN A 155 -19.72 15.86 15.57
C GLN A 155 -18.67 15.22 16.49
N VAL A 156 -17.41 15.30 16.07
CA VAL A 156 -16.25 14.93 16.87
C VAL A 156 -15.42 16.17 17.12
N ARG A 157 -15.02 16.39 18.37
CA ARG A 157 -14.00 17.35 18.77
C ARG A 157 -12.71 16.60 19.08
N ALA A 158 -11.60 17.04 18.50
CA ALA A 158 -10.28 16.42 18.70
C ALA A 158 -9.19 17.49 18.84
N ALA A 159 -8.13 17.16 19.56
CA ALA A 159 -6.95 18.01 19.63
C ALA A 159 -6.17 17.98 18.28
N LEU A 160 -6.28 16.88 17.54
CA LEU A 160 -5.72 16.73 16.21
C LEU A 160 -6.64 15.88 15.33
N VAL A 161 -6.90 16.33 14.12
CA VAL A 161 -7.51 15.53 13.04
C VAL A 161 -6.41 15.01 12.13
N VAL A 162 -6.46 13.71 11.79
CA VAL A 162 -5.52 13.11 10.85
C VAL A 162 -6.27 12.57 9.65
N ALA A 163 -5.98 13.12 8.47
CA ALA A 163 -6.54 12.66 7.21
C ALA A 163 -5.74 11.47 6.68
N ALA A 164 -6.36 10.30 6.69
CA ALA A 164 -5.85 9.02 6.19
C ALA A 164 -6.84 8.37 5.20
N ASP A 165 -7.72 9.18 4.57
CA ASP A 165 -8.84 8.77 3.71
C ASP A 165 -8.45 8.47 2.26
N GLY A 166 -7.14 8.32 2.02
CA GLY A 166 -6.60 7.68 0.84
C GLY A 166 -6.50 8.59 -0.39
N ARG A 167 -6.33 7.98 -1.56
CA ARG A 167 -5.96 8.64 -2.82
C ARG A 167 -6.97 9.68 -3.32
N TYR A 168 -8.24 9.53 -2.99
CA TYR A 168 -9.33 10.46 -3.29
C TYR A 168 -9.77 11.23 -2.04
N SER A 169 -8.82 11.59 -1.18
CA SER A 169 -9.05 12.20 0.11
C SER A 169 -9.97 13.42 0.03
N ARG A 170 -11.15 13.27 0.61
CA ARG A 170 -12.09 14.37 0.80
C ARG A 170 -11.59 15.34 1.86
N THR A 171 -10.93 14.82 2.88
CA THR A 171 -10.36 15.64 3.96
C THR A 171 -9.26 16.57 3.45
N ARG A 172 -8.42 16.10 2.51
CA ARG A 172 -7.44 16.96 1.81
C ARG A 172 -8.15 18.11 1.06
N GLU A 173 -9.22 17.81 0.32
CA GLU A 173 -10.01 18.85 -0.37
C GLU A 173 -10.62 19.85 0.61
N LEU A 174 -11.22 19.38 1.70
CA LEU A 174 -11.81 20.21 2.74
C LEU A 174 -10.79 21.04 3.51
N SER A 175 -9.52 20.59 3.56
CA SER A 175 -8.45 21.29 4.29
C SER A 175 -8.05 22.62 3.67
N GLY A 176 -8.31 22.82 2.38
CA GLY A 176 -7.82 23.98 1.64
C GLY A 176 -6.31 23.94 1.33
N LEU A 177 -5.60 22.88 1.70
CA LEU A 177 -4.19 22.69 1.36
C LEU A 177 -4.04 22.47 -0.16
N ALA A 178 -3.07 23.13 -0.76
CA ALA A 178 -2.75 22.97 -2.17
C ALA A 178 -2.25 21.55 -2.46
N PHE A 179 -2.66 20.99 -3.57
CA PHE A 179 -2.14 19.71 -4.05
C PHE A 179 -2.11 19.68 -5.57
N ASP A 180 -1.17 18.91 -6.11
CA ASP A 180 -1.05 18.64 -7.54
C ASP A 180 -1.40 17.18 -7.82
N LYS A 181 -2.40 16.96 -8.68
CA LYS A 181 -2.82 15.63 -9.13
C LYS A 181 -2.40 15.43 -10.58
N GLN A 182 -1.43 14.55 -10.78
CA GLN A 182 -0.90 14.24 -12.11
C GLN A 182 -1.37 12.84 -12.56
N PRO A 183 -2.32 12.75 -13.50
CA PRO A 183 -2.67 11.47 -14.10
C PRO A 183 -1.55 10.96 -15.00
N LEU A 184 -1.42 9.63 -15.11
CA LEU A 184 -0.55 8.98 -16.07
C LEU A 184 -1.33 8.61 -17.36
N ASP A 185 -0.61 8.32 -18.46
CA ASP A 185 -1.19 8.03 -19.77
C ASP A 185 -1.80 6.62 -19.88
N ARG A 186 -1.92 5.91 -18.77
CA ARG A 186 -2.41 4.54 -18.72
C ARG A 186 -3.21 4.26 -17.47
N ASP A 187 -4.02 3.20 -17.57
CA ASP A 187 -4.68 2.53 -16.46
C ASP A 187 -4.14 1.11 -16.33
N VAL A 188 -4.41 0.47 -15.18
CA VAL A 188 -4.13 -0.96 -14.99
C VAL A 188 -5.44 -1.70 -14.77
N VAL A 189 -5.63 -2.75 -15.54
CA VAL A 189 -6.71 -3.72 -15.34
C VAL A 189 -6.19 -4.83 -14.45
N TRP A 190 -6.92 -5.13 -13.39
CA TRP A 190 -6.66 -6.22 -12.47
C TRP A 190 -7.70 -7.31 -12.62
N LEU A 191 -7.24 -8.56 -12.54
CA LEU A 191 -8.08 -9.75 -12.45
C LEU A 191 -7.37 -10.82 -11.60
N ARG A 192 -8.09 -11.88 -11.24
CA ARG A 192 -7.53 -13.07 -10.57
C ARG A 192 -7.76 -14.29 -11.42
N VAL A 193 -6.81 -15.19 -11.39
CA VAL A 193 -6.91 -16.53 -11.98
C VAL A 193 -6.37 -17.54 -10.98
N PRO A 194 -6.87 -18.79 -10.96
CA PRO A 194 -6.25 -19.86 -10.20
C PRO A 194 -4.77 -20.01 -10.55
N ARG A 195 -3.96 -20.34 -9.56
CA ARG A 195 -2.52 -20.55 -9.77
C ARG A 195 -2.31 -21.80 -10.65
N PRO A 196 -1.62 -21.68 -11.80
CA PRO A 196 -1.36 -22.83 -12.66
C PRO A 196 -0.47 -23.88 -11.98
N ASP A 197 -0.65 -25.14 -12.36
CA ASP A 197 0.26 -26.20 -11.97
C ASP A 197 1.70 -25.88 -12.38
N GLY A 198 2.66 -26.23 -11.53
CA GLY A 198 4.09 -25.94 -11.76
C GLY A 198 4.49 -24.48 -11.56
N TRP A 199 3.58 -23.62 -11.08
CA TRP A 199 3.98 -22.28 -10.65
C TRP A 199 4.87 -22.37 -9.41
N GLU A 200 6.08 -21.81 -9.51
CA GLU A 200 7.02 -21.81 -8.41
C GLU A 200 6.51 -20.96 -7.25
N GLU A 201 6.39 -21.54 -6.07
CA GLU A 201 5.89 -20.88 -4.87
C GLU A 201 6.73 -19.64 -4.52
N GLY A 202 6.06 -18.55 -4.13
CA GLY A 202 6.73 -17.29 -3.79
C GLY A 202 7.39 -16.58 -4.97
N SER A 203 7.05 -16.94 -6.22
CA SER A 203 7.58 -16.28 -7.41
C SER A 203 6.65 -15.18 -7.90
N TYR A 204 7.08 -13.93 -7.74
CA TYR A 204 6.47 -12.76 -8.35
C TYR A 204 7.09 -12.53 -9.74
N ARG A 205 6.28 -12.45 -10.79
CA ARG A 205 6.76 -12.30 -12.16
C ARG A 205 6.25 -11.03 -12.80
N ILE A 206 7.16 -10.33 -13.50
CA ILE A 206 6.86 -9.18 -14.35
C ILE A 206 7.16 -9.58 -15.79
N ARG A 207 6.17 -9.43 -16.66
CA ARG A 207 6.27 -9.73 -18.08
C ARG A 207 6.21 -8.45 -18.89
N LEU A 208 7.21 -8.23 -19.72
CA LEU A 208 7.35 -7.05 -20.58
C LEU A 208 7.33 -7.48 -22.04
N HIS A 209 6.63 -6.70 -22.86
CA HIS A 209 6.60 -6.86 -24.32
C HIS A 209 6.45 -5.47 -24.95
N GLY A 210 7.58 -4.83 -25.28
CA GLY A 210 7.60 -3.44 -25.75
C GLY A 210 6.98 -2.49 -24.71
N SER A 211 5.91 -1.78 -25.10
CA SER A 211 5.19 -0.85 -24.21
C SER A 211 4.14 -1.51 -23.32
N ARG A 212 3.95 -2.82 -23.46
CA ARG A 212 2.98 -3.59 -22.68
C ARG A 212 3.67 -4.35 -21.55
N HIS A 213 3.01 -4.44 -20.42
CA HIS A 213 3.49 -5.24 -19.30
C HIS A 213 2.35 -5.90 -18.54
N ALA A 214 2.68 -7.01 -17.88
CA ALA A 214 1.83 -7.67 -16.92
C ALA A 214 2.60 -7.96 -15.63
N LEU A 215 1.93 -7.77 -14.49
CA LEU A 215 2.38 -8.12 -13.16
C LEU A 215 1.64 -9.40 -12.77
N LEU A 216 2.35 -10.46 -12.47
CA LEU A 216 1.80 -11.76 -12.10
C LEU A 216 2.19 -12.02 -10.64
N ILE A 217 1.26 -11.76 -9.74
CA ILE A 217 1.50 -11.71 -8.31
C ILE A 217 0.75 -12.86 -7.64
N PRO A 218 1.44 -13.85 -7.05
CA PRO A 218 0.76 -14.87 -6.27
C PRO A 218 -0.01 -14.23 -5.12
N THR A 219 -1.23 -14.67 -4.90
CA THR A 219 -2.08 -14.17 -3.81
C THR A 219 -2.79 -15.33 -3.12
N TYR A 220 -3.02 -15.17 -1.82
CA TYR A 220 -3.67 -16.21 -1.02
C TYR A 220 -5.15 -16.40 -1.43
N PRO A 221 -5.69 -17.64 -1.41
CA PRO A 221 -4.97 -18.89 -1.04
C PRO A 221 -4.10 -19.47 -2.17
N ASP A 222 -4.60 -19.59 -3.38
CA ASP A 222 -3.97 -20.29 -4.51
C ASP A 222 -4.25 -19.61 -5.85
N ASP A 223 -4.25 -18.26 -5.85
CA ASP A 223 -4.51 -17.46 -7.04
C ASP A 223 -3.26 -16.73 -7.52
N ILE A 224 -3.31 -16.29 -8.77
CA ILE A 224 -2.42 -15.27 -9.33
C ILE A 224 -3.25 -14.02 -9.60
N ARG A 225 -2.87 -12.91 -8.99
CA ARG A 225 -3.38 -11.59 -9.32
C ARG A 225 -2.63 -11.06 -10.54
N VAL A 226 -3.34 -10.80 -11.61
CA VAL A 226 -2.79 -10.32 -12.87
C VAL A 226 -3.16 -8.86 -13.04
N GLY A 227 -2.14 -7.99 -13.13
CA GLY A 227 -2.30 -6.58 -13.45
C GLY A 227 -1.64 -6.26 -14.78
N PHE A 228 -2.36 -5.70 -15.74
CA PHE A 228 -1.77 -5.32 -17.02
C PHE A 228 -2.18 -3.90 -17.44
N ASN A 229 -1.27 -3.21 -18.11
CA ASN A 229 -1.50 -1.83 -18.53
C ASN A 229 -2.38 -1.75 -19.79
N ILE A 230 -3.24 -0.73 -19.82
CA ILE A 230 -4.00 -0.28 -20.99
C ILE A 230 -3.82 1.22 -21.17
N PRO A 231 -4.06 1.79 -22.37
CA PRO A 231 -4.16 3.23 -22.51
C PRO A 231 -5.20 3.82 -21.55
N ARG A 232 -4.98 5.02 -21.08
CA ARG A 232 -5.90 5.69 -20.15
C ARG A 232 -7.31 5.76 -20.73
N GLY A 233 -8.30 5.34 -19.96
CA GLY A 233 -9.71 5.23 -20.40
C GLY A 233 -9.99 4.12 -21.39
N GLY A 234 -8.99 3.29 -21.78
CA GLY A 234 -9.10 2.29 -22.82
C GLY A 234 -9.93 1.05 -22.48
N LEU A 235 -10.42 0.91 -21.24
CA LEU A 235 -11.22 -0.24 -20.83
C LEU A 235 -12.48 -0.40 -21.68
N ARG A 236 -13.14 0.70 -22.03
CA ARG A 236 -14.38 0.65 -22.84
C ARG A 236 -14.12 0.02 -24.21
N GLU A 237 -13.03 0.39 -24.87
CA GLU A 237 -12.66 -0.18 -26.17
C GLU A 237 -12.22 -1.64 -26.03
N LEU A 238 -11.46 -1.97 -25.00
CA LEU A 238 -11.07 -3.34 -24.71
C LEU A 238 -12.28 -4.24 -24.46
N ARG A 239 -13.30 -3.76 -23.75
CA ARG A 239 -14.56 -4.48 -23.53
C ARG A 239 -15.35 -4.68 -24.81
N LYS A 240 -15.42 -3.69 -25.69
CA LYS A 240 -16.07 -3.80 -26.99
C LYS A 240 -15.40 -4.84 -27.90
N SER A 241 -14.09 -5.00 -27.81
CA SER A 241 -13.33 -5.99 -28.57
C SER A 241 -13.58 -7.44 -28.12
N GLY A 242 -14.30 -7.62 -27.00
CA GLY A 242 -14.67 -8.92 -26.44
C GLY A 242 -13.59 -9.57 -25.59
N ILE A 243 -14.00 -10.58 -24.82
CA ILE A 243 -13.12 -11.28 -23.88
C ILE A 243 -11.98 -12.03 -24.56
N GLY A 244 -12.18 -12.49 -25.79
CA GLY A 244 -11.16 -13.17 -26.59
C GLY A 244 -9.94 -12.27 -26.88
N GLN A 245 -10.14 -10.95 -27.00
CA GLN A 245 -9.03 -10.02 -27.18
C GLN A 245 -8.22 -9.81 -25.89
N LEU A 246 -8.88 -9.89 -24.73
CA LEU A 246 -8.19 -9.92 -23.45
C LEU A 246 -7.30 -11.17 -23.34
N HIS A 247 -7.83 -12.35 -23.69
CA HIS A 247 -7.06 -13.60 -23.69
C HIS A 247 -5.85 -13.52 -24.62
N ALA A 248 -6.05 -13.08 -25.88
CA ALA A 248 -4.96 -12.95 -26.86
C ALA A 248 -3.85 -12.02 -26.36
N ARG A 249 -4.23 -10.90 -25.74
CA ARG A 249 -3.28 -9.94 -25.15
C ARG A 249 -2.47 -10.51 -24.01
N LEU A 250 -3.12 -11.28 -23.12
CA LEU A 250 -2.46 -11.91 -21.98
C LEU A 250 -1.66 -13.16 -22.38
N ASP A 251 -2.11 -13.92 -23.40
CA ASP A 251 -1.34 -15.01 -23.97
C ASP A 251 0.01 -14.55 -24.53
N GLU A 252 0.05 -13.36 -25.15
CA GLU A 252 1.30 -12.78 -25.64
C GLU A 252 2.23 -12.32 -24.51
N LEU A 253 1.66 -11.77 -23.42
CA LEU A 253 2.43 -11.26 -22.28
C LEU A 253 2.85 -12.36 -21.31
N ALA A 254 1.96 -13.30 -21.03
CA ALA A 254 2.09 -14.32 -19.98
C ALA A 254 1.51 -15.67 -20.47
N PRO A 255 2.14 -16.31 -21.45
CA PRO A 255 1.64 -17.55 -22.07
C PRO A 255 1.45 -18.67 -21.04
N GLU A 256 2.20 -18.64 -19.93
CA GLU A 256 2.04 -19.58 -18.82
C GLU A 256 0.68 -19.53 -18.13
N LEU A 257 -0.10 -18.47 -18.31
CA LEU A 257 -1.46 -18.33 -17.77
C LEU A 257 -2.56 -18.65 -18.77
N GLY A 258 -2.25 -18.85 -20.05
CA GLY A 258 -3.23 -18.89 -21.15
C GLY A 258 -4.34 -19.92 -20.98
N ALA A 259 -4.01 -21.13 -20.53
CA ALA A 259 -5.01 -22.17 -20.27
C ALA A 259 -5.94 -21.79 -19.11
N THR A 260 -5.37 -21.36 -17.99
CA THR A 260 -6.10 -20.94 -16.79
C THR A 260 -6.98 -19.71 -17.05
N LEU A 261 -6.45 -18.72 -17.80
CA LEU A 261 -7.22 -17.53 -18.20
C LEU A 261 -8.48 -17.89 -18.99
N ARG A 262 -8.36 -18.76 -20.02
CA ARG A 262 -9.50 -19.16 -20.82
C ARG A 262 -10.57 -19.93 -20.05
N GLN A 263 -10.16 -20.68 -19.02
CA GLN A 263 -11.08 -21.45 -18.18
C GLN A 263 -11.76 -20.59 -17.12
N SER A 264 -11.03 -19.62 -16.51
CA SER A 264 -11.51 -18.89 -15.32
C SER A 264 -12.05 -17.49 -15.63
N VAL A 265 -11.63 -16.87 -16.75
CA VAL A 265 -12.03 -15.51 -17.14
C VAL A 265 -12.92 -15.57 -18.38
N THR A 266 -14.20 -15.84 -18.18
CA THR A 266 -15.18 -15.98 -19.26
C THR A 266 -15.90 -14.67 -19.60
N ASP A 267 -15.87 -13.71 -18.70
CA ASP A 267 -16.47 -12.40 -18.83
C ASP A 267 -15.68 -11.31 -18.09
N TRP A 268 -16.22 -10.09 -18.06
CA TRP A 268 -15.57 -8.93 -17.43
C TRP A 268 -15.91 -8.73 -15.96
N SER A 269 -16.74 -9.57 -15.34
CA SER A 269 -17.24 -9.38 -13.98
C SER A 269 -16.12 -9.43 -12.92
N GLY A 270 -15.13 -10.28 -13.12
CA GLY A 270 -13.95 -10.40 -12.24
C GLY A 270 -12.85 -9.36 -12.47
N THR A 271 -13.08 -8.34 -13.33
CA THR A 271 -12.06 -7.34 -13.66
C THR A 271 -12.29 -6.02 -12.94
N THR A 272 -11.22 -5.43 -12.41
CA THR A 272 -11.22 -4.10 -11.80
C THR A 272 -10.23 -3.20 -12.49
N VAL A 273 -10.59 -1.93 -12.70
CA VAL A 273 -9.68 -0.92 -13.24
C VAL A 273 -9.16 -0.01 -12.15
N LEU A 274 -7.88 0.23 -12.19
CA LEU A 274 -7.22 1.25 -11.38
C LEU A 274 -6.74 2.36 -12.32
N ASP A 275 -7.34 3.55 -12.19
CA ASP A 275 -6.80 4.77 -12.79
C ASP A 275 -5.48 5.14 -12.08
N ILE A 276 -4.46 5.42 -12.86
CA ILE A 276 -3.14 5.72 -12.31
C ILE A 276 -2.90 7.23 -12.32
N PHE A 277 -2.66 7.76 -11.14
CA PHE A 277 -2.25 9.14 -10.92
C PHE A 277 -1.35 9.25 -9.70
N THR A 278 -0.59 10.32 -9.64
CA THR A 278 0.12 10.72 -8.42
C THR A 278 -0.53 11.96 -7.82
N VAL A 279 -0.40 12.11 -6.51
CA VAL A 279 -0.73 13.35 -5.81
C VAL A 279 0.50 13.81 -5.04
N ALA A 280 0.80 15.09 -5.14
CA ALA A 280 1.81 15.76 -4.34
C ALA A 280 1.16 16.91 -3.59
N THR A 281 1.26 16.90 -2.29
CA THR A 281 0.82 17.99 -1.42
C THR A 281 2.09 18.68 -0.88
N PRO A 282 2.34 19.96 -1.18
CA PRO A 282 3.54 20.64 -0.72
C PRO A 282 3.61 20.77 0.80
N GLU A 283 2.46 21.02 1.43
CA GLU A 283 2.29 21.11 2.88
C GLU A 283 1.38 20.00 3.36
N TRP A 284 1.85 19.12 4.27
CA TRP A 284 1.08 18.00 4.77
C TRP A 284 0.27 18.32 6.01
N SER A 285 0.33 19.56 6.50
CA SER A 285 -0.37 19.95 7.71
C SER A 285 -0.77 21.43 7.72
N ARG A 286 -1.81 21.71 8.50
CA ARG A 286 -2.20 23.05 8.95
C ARG A 286 -2.61 22.98 10.43
N PRO A 287 -2.81 24.09 11.13
CA PRO A 287 -3.21 24.03 12.54
C PRO A 287 -4.37 23.08 12.78
N GLY A 288 -4.17 22.08 13.65
CA GLY A 288 -5.14 21.04 14.01
C GLY A 288 -5.38 19.93 13.01
N LEU A 289 -4.65 19.90 11.87
CA LEU A 289 -4.81 18.87 10.82
C LEU A 289 -3.47 18.40 10.27
N VAL A 290 -3.33 17.07 10.06
CA VAL A 290 -2.21 16.42 9.34
C VAL A 290 -2.75 15.44 8.30
N LEU A 291 -2.12 15.40 7.11
CA LEU A 291 -2.37 14.41 6.07
C LEU A 291 -1.31 13.30 6.14
N ILE A 292 -1.70 12.03 5.98
CA ILE A 292 -0.80 10.88 5.93
C ILE A 292 -1.17 9.90 4.81
N GLY A 293 -0.20 9.09 4.38
CA GLY A 293 -0.39 8.11 3.33
C GLY A 293 -0.85 8.73 2.02
N ASP A 294 -1.75 8.06 1.31
CA ASP A 294 -2.26 8.52 0.01
C ASP A 294 -3.02 9.85 0.08
N ALA A 295 -3.47 10.29 1.26
CA ALA A 295 -4.06 11.61 1.44
C ALA A 295 -3.02 12.72 1.28
N ALA A 296 -1.77 12.49 1.71
CA ALA A 296 -0.65 13.43 1.54
C ALA A 296 0.08 13.23 0.19
N HIS A 297 0.31 11.98 -0.21
CA HIS A 297 1.21 11.63 -1.31
C HIS A 297 0.81 10.34 -2.02
N THR A 298 -0.15 10.40 -2.92
CA THR A 298 -0.52 9.24 -3.72
C THR A 298 0.62 8.86 -4.66
N LEU A 299 1.02 7.58 -4.61
CA LEU A 299 2.06 6.98 -5.44
C LEU A 299 1.44 6.10 -6.54
N THR A 300 2.24 5.74 -7.57
CA THR A 300 1.81 4.76 -8.56
C THR A 300 1.83 3.35 -7.97
N PRO A 301 1.04 2.39 -8.53
CA PRO A 301 0.99 1.03 -8.00
C PRO A 301 2.28 0.23 -8.25
N ILE A 302 3.14 0.71 -9.15
CA ILE A 302 4.38 0.00 -9.49
C ILE A 302 5.30 -0.08 -8.28
N LEU A 303 5.99 -1.20 -8.10
CA LEU A 303 6.80 -1.53 -6.93
C LEU A 303 6.02 -1.68 -5.61
N GLY A 304 4.68 -1.57 -5.60
CA GLY A 304 3.85 -1.82 -4.43
C GLY A 304 4.13 -0.94 -3.20
N GLN A 305 4.63 0.30 -3.39
CA GLN A 305 5.13 1.11 -2.25
C GLN A 305 4.04 1.88 -1.50
N GLY A 306 2.85 2.07 -2.06
CA GLY A 306 1.80 2.88 -1.42
C GLY A 306 1.42 2.40 -0.03
N VAL A 307 1.13 1.10 0.13
CA VAL A 307 0.78 0.51 1.42
C VAL A 307 1.94 0.59 2.43
N ASN A 308 3.18 0.42 1.97
CA ASN A 308 4.37 0.46 2.81
C ASN A 308 4.60 1.87 3.36
N HIS A 309 4.53 2.90 2.52
CA HIS A 309 4.60 4.29 2.97
C HIS A 309 3.46 4.63 3.92
N ALA A 310 2.25 4.12 3.67
CA ALA A 310 1.10 4.35 4.54
C ALA A 310 1.32 3.78 5.96
N LEU A 311 1.81 2.55 6.08
CA LEU A 311 2.16 1.93 7.38
C LEU A 311 3.26 2.72 8.09
N ILE A 312 4.33 3.10 7.37
CA ILE A 312 5.46 3.85 7.92
C ILE A 312 5.02 5.24 8.37
N ASP A 313 4.15 5.92 7.61
CA ASP A 313 3.61 7.22 8.00
C ASP A 313 2.82 7.13 9.32
N GLY A 314 1.91 6.15 9.42
CA GLY A 314 1.14 5.94 10.64
C GLY A 314 2.03 5.68 11.85
N HIS A 315 3.04 4.83 11.70
CA HIS A 315 4.01 4.52 12.75
C HIS A 315 4.86 5.75 13.14
N THR A 316 5.39 6.47 12.15
CA THR A 316 6.25 7.63 12.40
C THR A 316 5.47 8.74 13.09
N LEU A 317 4.25 9.02 12.63
CA LEU A 317 3.42 10.06 13.24
C LEU A 317 2.99 9.68 14.65
N ALA A 318 2.65 8.41 14.95
CA ALA A 318 2.34 7.95 16.28
C ALA A 318 3.48 8.26 17.28
N ALA A 319 4.71 7.90 16.91
CA ALA A 319 5.88 8.15 17.76
C ALA A 319 6.15 9.66 18.00
N LEU A 320 5.82 10.51 17.04
CA LEU A 320 6.01 11.97 17.16
C LEU A 320 4.89 12.64 17.96
N LEU A 321 3.71 12.05 18.03
CA LEU A 321 2.54 12.62 18.72
C LEU A 321 2.47 12.24 20.20
N ASP A 322 3.14 11.18 20.64
CA ASP A 322 3.03 10.68 22.02
C ASP A 322 3.25 11.81 23.07
N ARG A 323 4.42 12.43 23.11
CA ARG A 323 4.71 13.52 24.05
C ARG A 323 3.81 14.76 23.88
N PRO A 324 3.54 15.29 22.65
CA PRO A 324 2.61 16.38 22.44
C PRO A 324 1.21 16.14 23.01
N LEU A 325 0.68 14.94 22.92
CA LEU A 325 -0.67 14.62 23.39
C LEU A 325 -0.81 14.64 24.92
N HIS A 326 0.26 14.44 25.68
CA HIS A 326 0.26 14.60 27.15
C HIS A 326 0.24 16.07 27.60
N ALA A 327 0.57 17.02 26.74
CA ALA A 327 0.49 18.45 27.05
C ALA A 327 -0.96 18.96 27.05
N THR A 328 -1.20 20.16 27.55
CA THR A 328 -2.52 20.80 27.61
C THR A 328 -2.50 22.22 27.05
N GLY A 329 -3.69 22.73 26.69
CA GLY A 329 -3.89 24.13 26.28
C GLY A 329 -3.05 24.54 25.07
N LYS A 330 -2.59 25.80 25.06
CA LYS A 330 -1.82 26.39 23.94
C LYS A 330 -0.51 25.64 23.68
N ARG A 331 0.14 25.13 24.74
CA ARG A 331 1.37 24.35 24.58
C ARG A 331 1.13 23.05 23.81
N ARG A 332 0.00 22.36 24.06
CA ARG A 332 -0.39 21.17 23.28
C ARG A 332 -0.49 21.50 21.79
N ALA A 333 -1.21 22.56 21.43
CA ALA A 333 -1.39 22.97 20.04
C ALA A 333 -0.07 23.29 19.34
N GLU A 334 0.86 23.98 20.02
CA GLU A 334 2.18 24.31 19.49
C GLU A 334 3.05 23.05 19.28
N LEU A 335 3.05 22.14 20.25
CA LEU A 335 3.79 20.87 20.17
C LEU A 335 3.23 19.96 19.06
N LEU A 336 1.92 19.87 18.90
CA LEU A 336 1.27 19.12 17.82
C LEU A 336 1.62 19.70 16.46
N ARG A 337 1.64 21.03 16.31
CA ARG A 337 2.09 21.69 15.08
C ARG A 337 3.54 21.36 14.76
N THR A 338 4.42 21.41 15.77
CA THR A 338 5.85 21.07 15.61
C THR A 338 6.03 19.60 15.21
N ALA A 339 5.29 18.69 15.84
CA ALA A 339 5.31 17.26 15.49
C ALA A 339 4.85 17.01 14.04
N ALA A 340 3.82 17.72 13.58
CA ALA A 340 3.32 17.61 12.20
C ALA A 340 4.36 18.07 11.17
N LEU A 341 5.04 19.21 11.41
CA LEU A 341 6.11 19.70 10.54
C LEU A 341 7.32 18.76 10.53
N ARG A 342 7.68 18.22 11.70
CA ARG A 342 8.75 17.23 11.82
C ARG A 342 8.40 15.93 11.09
N PHE A 343 7.17 15.47 11.19
CA PHE A 343 6.68 14.30 10.45
C PHE A 343 6.90 14.46 8.94
N GLN A 344 6.48 15.59 8.36
CA GLN A 344 6.73 15.87 6.93
C GLN A 344 8.22 15.87 6.62
N ALA A 345 9.04 16.57 7.41
CA ALA A 345 10.49 16.67 7.20
C ALA A 345 11.18 15.30 7.22
N GLU A 346 10.73 14.37 8.08
CA GLU A 346 11.28 13.02 8.18
C GLU A 346 10.81 12.11 7.03
N ARG A 347 9.54 12.25 6.58
CA ARG A 347 8.94 11.32 5.62
C ARG A 347 9.07 11.72 4.16
N GLU A 348 8.99 13.03 3.86
CA GLU A 348 8.99 13.54 2.48
C GLU A 348 10.20 13.10 1.64
N PRO A 349 11.46 13.07 2.15
CA PRO A 349 12.60 12.62 1.37
C PRO A 349 12.45 11.19 0.85
N ALA A 350 12.00 10.25 1.70
CA ALA A 350 11.78 8.86 1.32
C ALA A 350 10.63 8.71 0.30
N VAL A 351 9.54 9.43 0.49
CA VAL A 351 8.41 9.48 -0.45
C VAL A 351 8.83 10.03 -1.81
N ARG A 352 9.63 11.09 -1.84
CA ARG A 352 10.16 11.70 -3.07
C ARG A 352 11.07 10.76 -3.83
N ILE A 353 11.95 10.03 -3.13
CA ILE A 353 12.82 9.00 -3.73
C ILE A 353 11.95 7.90 -4.35
N SER A 354 10.99 7.36 -3.60
CA SER A 354 10.08 6.29 -4.07
C SER A 354 9.27 6.76 -5.28
N ARG A 355 8.71 7.97 -5.26
CA ARG A 355 8.00 8.56 -6.41
C ARG A 355 8.90 8.67 -7.63
N GLY A 356 10.13 9.14 -7.46
CA GLY A 356 11.12 9.25 -8.55
C GLY A 356 11.47 7.89 -9.16
N LEU A 357 11.69 6.87 -8.33
CA LEU A 357 11.93 5.49 -8.78
C LEU A 357 10.73 4.93 -9.54
N GLN A 358 9.53 5.09 -9.00
CA GLN A 358 8.30 4.61 -9.62
C GLN A 358 8.05 5.27 -10.98
N LEU A 359 8.15 6.58 -11.10
CA LEU A 359 7.95 7.29 -12.38
C LEU A 359 8.99 6.89 -13.44
N ARG A 360 10.24 6.61 -13.03
CA ARG A 360 11.26 6.06 -13.95
C ARG A 360 10.90 4.64 -14.40
N GLN A 361 10.46 3.80 -13.46
CA GLN A 361 10.05 2.43 -13.76
C GLN A 361 8.81 2.40 -14.66
N GLU A 362 7.84 3.27 -14.39
CA GLU A 362 6.66 3.46 -15.20
C GLU A 362 7.01 3.80 -16.66
N ARG A 363 7.92 4.76 -16.85
CA ARG A 363 8.41 5.12 -18.19
C ARG A 363 9.15 3.96 -18.85
N ALA A 364 10.03 3.28 -18.08
CA ALA A 364 10.78 2.14 -18.59
C ALA A 364 9.87 1.01 -19.08
N PHE A 365 8.78 0.71 -18.34
CA PHE A 365 7.82 -0.34 -18.71
C PHE A 365 6.96 0.00 -19.95
N THR A 366 6.90 1.27 -20.34
CA THR A 366 6.10 1.73 -21.49
C THR A 366 6.95 2.10 -22.72
N PHE A 367 8.23 1.78 -22.72
CA PHE A 367 9.04 1.96 -23.93
C PHE A 367 8.53 1.09 -25.08
N GLY A 368 8.12 1.73 -26.19
CA GLY A 368 7.69 1.05 -27.43
C GLY A 368 8.76 1.04 -28.53
N ASN A 369 9.74 1.95 -28.45
CA ASN A 369 10.83 2.04 -29.42
C ASN A 369 11.81 0.85 -29.24
N PRO A 370 12.17 0.09 -30.31
CA PRO A 370 13.05 -1.07 -30.23
C PRO A 370 14.42 -0.78 -29.59
N VAL A 371 14.99 0.39 -29.84
CA VAL A 371 16.28 0.80 -29.24
C VAL A 371 16.13 0.95 -27.73
N ALA A 372 15.07 1.63 -27.26
CA ALA A 372 14.79 1.83 -25.84
C ALA A 372 14.48 0.50 -25.13
N VAL A 373 13.74 -0.42 -25.79
CA VAL A 373 13.47 -1.78 -25.29
C VAL A 373 14.76 -2.57 -25.14
N THR A 374 15.64 -2.51 -26.13
CA THR A 374 16.96 -3.18 -26.06
C THR A 374 17.81 -2.62 -24.94
N ALA A 375 17.88 -1.29 -24.81
CA ALA A 375 18.60 -0.61 -23.73
C ALA A 375 18.05 -0.99 -22.34
N ARG A 376 16.72 -1.04 -22.17
CA ARG A 376 16.06 -1.52 -20.96
C ARG A 376 16.49 -2.96 -20.61
N SER A 377 16.41 -3.85 -21.60
CA SER A 377 16.82 -5.26 -21.42
C SER A 377 18.30 -5.39 -21.07
N ALA A 378 19.19 -4.61 -21.68
CA ALA A 378 20.61 -4.57 -21.37
C ALA A 378 20.85 -4.09 -19.92
N LEU A 379 20.14 -3.04 -19.49
CA LEU A 379 20.20 -2.54 -18.11
C LEU A 379 19.78 -3.61 -17.10
N TYR A 380 18.65 -4.29 -17.32
CA TYR A 380 18.22 -5.35 -16.40
C TYR A 380 19.19 -6.52 -16.35
N ARG A 381 19.79 -6.92 -17.48
CA ARG A 381 20.83 -7.95 -17.51
C ARG A 381 22.08 -7.51 -16.75
N ALA A 382 22.50 -6.25 -16.89
CA ALA A 382 23.62 -5.71 -16.13
C ALA A 382 23.34 -5.69 -14.62
N LEU A 383 22.13 -5.32 -14.20
CA LEU A 383 21.69 -5.41 -12.81
C LEU A 383 21.65 -6.86 -12.33
N HIS A 384 21.19 -7.80 -13.17
CA HIS A 384 21.20 -9.23 -12.84
C HIS A 384 22.61 -9.78 -12.63
N ALA A 385 23.56 -9.39 -13.49
CA ALA A 385 24.96 -9.82 -13.42
C ALA A 385 25.71 -9.26 -12.21
N SER A 386 25.30 -8.08 -11.69
CA SER A 386 25.94 -7.43 -10.56
C SER A 386 25.09 -7.49 -9.29
N ARG A 387 25.35 -8.47 -8.42
CA ARG A 387 24.70 -8.59 -7.11
C ARG A 387 24.81 -7.31 -6.26
N PHE A 388 25.91 -6.57 -6.39
CA PHE A 388 26.12 -5.31 -5.68
C PHE A 388 25.13 -4.24 -6.14
N LEU A 389 25.01 -4.00 -7.46
CA LEU A 389 24.06 -3.01 -8.01
C LEU A 389 22.62 -3.40 -7.74
N GLN A 390 22.27 -4.68 -7.88
CA GLN A 390 20.95 -5.20 -7.59
C GLN A 390 20.58 -4.98 -6.13
N ARG A 391 21.46 -5.33 -5.19
CA ARG A 391 21.26 -5.08 -3.75
C ARG A 391 21.08 -3.60 -3.45
N ARG A 392 21.96 -2.74 -3.99
CA ARG A 392 21.88 -1.29 -3.77
C ARG A 392 20.54 -0.72 -4.24
N MET A 393 20.06 -1.11 -5.43
CA MET A 393 18.78 -0.68 -5.97
C MET A 393 17.61 -1.13 -5.09
N LEU A 394 17.58 -2.40 -4.70
CA LEU A 394 16.49 -2.96 -3.90
C LEU A 394 16.52 -2.50 -2.44
N CYS A 395 17.70 -2.29 -1.85
CA CYS A 395 17.80 -1.71 -0.52
C CYS A 395 17.21 -0.28 -0.48
N THR A 396 17.42 0.51 -1.53
CA THR A 396 16.82 1.85 -1.62
C THR A 396 15.29 1.80 -1.68
N ALA A 397 14.72 0.74 -2.27
CA ALA A 397 13.27 0.60 -2.44
C ALA A 397 12.56 -0.11 -1.27
N TYR A 398 13.21 -1.09 -0.63
CA TYR A 398 12.56 -2.06 0.24
C TYR A 398 13.11 -2.16 1.66
N PHE A 399 14.29 -1.56 1.95
CA PHE A 399 14.98 -1.67 3.24
C PHE A 399 15.43 -0.28 3.72
N GLN A 400 14.46 0.58 4.02
CA GLN A 400 14.71 1.96 4.47
C GLN A 400 14.55 2.12 5.98
N LEU A 401 13.83 1.18 6.64
CA LEU A 401 13.42 1.29 8.03
C LEU A 401 14.21 0.34 8.96
N GLN A 402 14.30 -0.94 8.58
CA GLN A 402 14.96 -1.92 9.42
C GLN A 402 16.50 -1.87 9.31
N PRO A 403 17.23 -2.02 10.44
CA PRO A 403 18.68 -2.07 10.40
C PRO A 403 19.17 -3.38 9.75
N PRO A 404 20.29 -3.34 9.01
CA PRO A 404 20.91 -4.57 8.50
C PRO A 404 21.45 -5.44 9.65
N LEU A 405 21.40 -6.76 9.46
CA LEU A 405 22.00 -7.69 10.40
C LEU A 405 23.53 -7.62 10.34
N PRO A 406 24.24 -7.85 11.45
CA PRO A 406 25.69 -8.00 11.46
C PRO A 406 26.10 -9.13 10.51
N SER A 407 27.22 -8.97 9.79
CA SER A 407 27.71 -9.91 8.78
C SER A 407 28.04 -11.32 9.31
N ARG A 408 28.04 -11.52 10.64
CA ARG A 408 28.32 -12.81 11.33
C ARG A 408 27.10 -13.43 11.99
N SER A 409 25.90 -12.87 11.87
CA SER A 409 24.68 -13.49 12.42
C SER A 409 24.31 -14.73 11.58
N PRO A 410 23.90 -15.85 12.21
CA PRO A 410 23.31 -16.96 11.49
C PRO A 410 22.08 -16.48 10.71
N ALA A 411 21.85 -17.04 9.53
CA ALA A 411 20.67 -16.68 8.73
C ALA A 411 19.40 -16.89 9.61
N PRO A 412 18.46 -15.92 9.64
CA PRO A 412 17.21 -16.10 10.36
C PRO A 412 16.52 -17.38 9.86
N THR A 413 16.00 -18.18 10.78
CA THR A 413 15.21 -19.37 10.46
C THR A 413 14.04 -18.96 9.56
N GLU A 414 13.82 -19.71 8.50
CA GLU A 414 12.68 -19.51 7.61
C GLU A 414 11.38 -19.65 8.43
N PRO A 415 10.35 -18.80 8.22
CA PRO A 415 9.05 -19.07 8.79
C PRO A 415 8.58 -20.45 8.27
N VAL A 416 8.25 -21.33 9.20
CA VAL A 416 7.70 -22.66 8.89
C VAL A 416 6.43 -22.43 8.08
N ALA A 417 6.40 -22.92 6.84
CA ALA A 417 5.19 -22.97 6.07
C ALA A 417 4.15 -23.75 6.89
N ALA A 418 2.97 -23.16 7.12
CA ALA A 418 1.89 -23.82 7.81
C ALA A 418 1.64 -25.16 7.09
N GLN A 419 1.96 -26.26 7.74
CA GLN A 419 1.67 -27.60 7.23
C GLN A 419 0.16 -27.68 7.02
N ARG A 420 -0.24 -27.98 5.80
CA ARG A 420 -1.63 -28.28 5.47
C ARG A 420 -2.09 -29.42 6.40
N SER A 421 -3.02 -29.15 7.32
CA SER A 421 -3.78 -30.19 7.97
C SER A 421 -4.62 -30.86 6.90
N GLU A 422 -4.28 -32.10 6.57
CA GLU A 422 -5.13 -32.96 5.74
C GLU A 422 -6.52 -33.05 6.37
N PRO A 423 -7.61 -32.94 5.59
CA PRO A 423 -8.94 -33.18 6.14
C PRO A 423 -9.00 -34.64 6.55
N VAL A 424 -9.26 -34.86 7.83
CA VAL A 424 -9.65 -36.21 8.36
C VAL A 424 -10.92 -36.64 7.64
N ARG A 425 -10.86 -37.81 7.01
CA ARG A 425 -11.97 -38.45 6.32
C ARG A 425 -13.12 -38.79 7.27
#